data_216ced4607a4b287cb205a83ac6874eb
#
_entry.id   216ced4607a4b287cb205a83ac6874eb
#
_cell.length_a   1.000
_cell.length_b   1.000
_cell.length_c   1.000
_cell.angle_alpha   90.00
_cell.angle_beta   90.00
_cell.angle_gamma   90.00
#
_symmetry.space_group_name_H-M   'P 1'
#
loop_
_entity.id
_entity.type
_entity.pdbx_description
1 polymer ?
#
loop_
_entity_poly.entity_id
_entity_poly.type
_entity_poly.pdbx_seq_one_letter_code
_entity_poly.pdbx_strand_id
1 'polypeptide(L)'
;MVGVDYSRGSVELARALHHAGPGPGLRFEEWDILNAEPGDWFPAHGFDLVLDKGTFDAVSLSDEGDGVKRVCERYPRIAAGLVRRGGFLVVTSCNWTEPELKRWFLPASGGAGGATETRGDHDAALQVWGRVEYPVFKFGGMEGQGVCTVCFQRVH
;
A
#
# COMPACT_ATOMS: atom_id res chain seq x y z
N MET A 1 -9.82 -13.56 3.62
CA MET A 1 -9.36 -12.34 2.92
C MET A 1 -10.16 -11.16 3.43
N VAL A 2 -9.53 -9.96 3.56
CA VAL A 2 -10.20 -8.73 3.99
C VAL A 2 -9.97 -7.66 2.94
N GLY A 3 -11.06 -7.00 2.49
CA GLY A 3 -11.02 -5.78 1.70
C GLY A 3 -11.33 -4.59 2.61
N VAL A 4 -10.59 -3.51 2.47
CA VAL A 4 -10.78 -2.30 3.26
C VAL A 4 -10.95 -1.09 2.36
N ASP A 5 -11.78 -0.16 2.78
CA ASP A 5 -11.95 1.14 2.13
C ASP A 5 -12.32 2.17 3.19
N TYR A 6 -11.88 3.42 3.03
CA TYR A 6 -12.27 4.50 3.94
C TYR A 6 -13.72 4.96 3.71
N SER A 7 -14.28 4.67 2.52
CA SER A 7 -15.63 5.04 2.15
C SER A 7 -16.62 3.97 2.60
N ARG A 8 -17.48 4.33 3.53
CA ARG A 8 -18.58 3.47 3.98
C ARG A 8 -19.46 2.99 2.83
N GLY A 9 -19.78 3.88 1.88
CA GLY A 9 -20.59 3.52 0.71
C GLY A 9 -19.94 2.47 -0.18
N SER A 10 -18.60 2.54 -0.37
CA SER A 10 -17.84 1.52 -1.09
C SER A 10 -17.88 0.18 -0.39
N VAL A 11 -17.74 0.18 0.93
CA VAL A 11 -17.80 -1.05 1.75
C VAL A 11 -19.20 -1.68 1.70
N GLU A 12 -20.25 -0.86 1.82
CA GLU A 12 -21.63 -1.34 1.74
C GLU A 12 -21.96 -1.93 0.36
N LEU A 13 -21.50 -1.28 -0.71
CA LEU A 13 -21.63 -1.79 -2.08
C LEU A 13 -20.87 -3.12 -2.26
N ALA A 14 -19.63 -3.20 -1.80
CA ALA A 14 -18.83 -4.41 -1.88
C ALA A 14 -19.47 -5.58 -1.13
N ARG A 15 -20.01 -5.33 0.06
CA ARG A 15 -20.78 -6.32 0.84
C ARG A 15 -22.03 -6.78 0.08
N ALA A 16 -22.78 -5.84 -0.52
CA ALA A 16 -23.98 -6.15 -1.29
C ALA A 16 -23.69 -7.01 -2.52
N LEU A 17 -22.61 -6.69 -3.24
CA LEU A 17 -22.20 -7.46 -4.42
C LEU A 17 -21.67 -8.86 -4.07
N HIS A 18 -21.12 -9.03 -2.87
CA HIS A 18 -20.51 -10.29 -2.46
C HIS A 18 -21.51 -11.27 -1.82
N HIS A 19 -22.76 -10.91 -1.62
CA HIS A 19 -23.80 -11.75 -0.98
C HIS A 19 -24.13 -13.07 -1.70
N ALA A 20 -23.49 -13.39 -2.80
CA ALA A 20 -23.94 -14.41 -3.73
C ALA A 20 -23.22 -15.77 -3.65
N GLY A 21 -22.40 -16.07 -2.63
CA GLY A 21 -21.71 -17.37 -2.66
C GLY A 21 -21.27 -17.92 -1.31
N PRO A 22 -21.32 -19.26 -1.12
CA PRO A 22 -20.73 -19.92 0.04
C PRO A 22 -19.21 -20.03 -0.14
N GLY A 23 -18.53 -18.91 -0.16
CA GLY A 23 -17.07 -18.87 -0.22
C GLY A 23 -16.46 -18.57 1.15
N PRO A 24 -15.28 -19.11 1.48
CA PRO A 24 -14.66 -18.84 2.76
C PRO A 24 -14.25 -17.38 2.88
N GLY A 25 -14.96 -16.64 3.77
CA GLY A 25 -14.39 -15.56 4.53
C GLY A 25 -13.84 -14.34 3.81
N LEU A 26 -14.52 -13.79 2.79
CA LEU A 26 -14.22 -12.43 2.35
C LEU A 26 -15.00 -11.45 3.24
N ARG A 27 -14.28 -10.61 3.98
CA ARG A 27 -14.81 -9.50 4.79
C ARG A 27 -14.53 -8.20 4.07
N PHE A 28 -15.42 -7.22 4.27
CA PHE A 28 -15.21 -5.84 3.85
C PHE A 28 -15.38 -4.94 5.07
N GLU A 29 -14.36 -4.11 5.36
CA GLU A 29 -14.33 -3.26 6.53
C GLU A 29 -14.08 -1.81 6.16
N GLU A 30 -14.78 -0.90 6.83
CA GLU A 30 -14.51 0.52 6.75
C GLU A 30 -13.28 0.83 7.58
N TRP A 31 -12.26 1.40 6.95
CA TRP A 31 -11.03 1.73 7.65
C TRP A 31 -10.29 2.90 7.01
N ASP A 32 -10.08 3.94 7.79
CA ASP A 32 -9.19 5.04 7.43
C ASP A 32 -7.74 4.67 7.80
N ILE A 33 -6.99 4.20 6.81
CA ILE A 33 -5.62 3.73 6.97
C ILE A 33 -4.66 4.79 7.53
N LEU A 34 -4.98 6.08 7.37
CA LEU A 34 -4.10 7.17 7.81
C LEU A 34 -4.37 7.59 9.26
N ASN A 35 -5.61 7.46 9.73
CA ASN A 35 -6.05 8.09 10.97
C ASN A 35 -6.62 7.11 11.99
N ALA A 36 -6.80 5.81 11.63
CA ALA A 36 -7.35 4.81 12.52
C ALA A 36 -6.45 3.58 12.64
N GLU A 37 -6.45 2.98 13.82
CA GLU A 37 -5.84 1.66 14.00
C GLU A 37 -6.70 0.57 13.34
N PRO A 38 -6.08 -0.52 12.85
CA PRO A 38 -6.83 -1.66 12.33
C PRO A 38 -7.75 -2.25 13.40
N GLY A 39 -8.93 -2.73 12.98
CA GLY A 39 -9.88 -3.40 13.87
C GLY A 39 -9.53 -4.88 14.14
N ASP A 40 -10.50 -5.61 14.70
CA ASP A 40 -10.39 -7.04 15.02
C ASP A 40 -10.20 -7.97 13.81
N TRP A 41 -10.39 -7.44 12.62
CA TRP A 41 -10.12 -8.12 11.35
C TRP A 41 -8.63 -8.26 11.02
N PHE A 42 -7.77 -7.51 11.71
CA PHE A 42 -6.33 -7.55 11.47
C PHE A 42 -5.69 -8.72 12.25
N PRO A 43 -4.98 -9.63 11.56
CA PRO A 43 -4.35 -10.77 12.22
C PRO A 43 -3.12 -10.33 13.02
N ALA A 44 -2.93 -10.93 14.20
CA ALA A 44 -1.85 -10.58 15.14
C ALA A 44 -0.44 -10.58 14.54
N HIS A 45 -0.21 -11.34 13.47
CA HIS A 45 1.10 -11.45 12.82
C HIS A 45 1.17 -10.73 11.46
N GLY A 46 0.12 -10.03 11.07
CA GLY A 46 -0.01 -9.43 9.75
C GLY A 46 -0.50 -10.42 8.67
N PHE A 47 -0.67 -9.91 7.46
CA PHE A 47 -1.13 -10.69 6.31
C PHE A 47 0.05 -11.28 5.53
N ASP A 48 -0.15 -12.46 4.91
CA ASP A 48 0.82 -13.04 3.97
C ASP A 48 1.00 -12.16 2.73
N LEU A 49 -0.10 -11.54 2.29
CA LEU A 49 -0.13 -10.71 1.10
C LEU A 49 -1.06 -9.51 1.35
N VAL A 50 -0.53 -8.32 1.08
CA VAL A 50 -1.28 -7.06 1.06
C VAL A 50 -1.26 -6.53 -0.37
N LEU A 51 -2.44 -6.19 -0.89
CA LEU A 51 -2.62 -5.63 -2.22
C LEU A 51 -3.05 -4.17 -2.09
N ASP A 52 -2.26 -3.28 -2.66
CA ASP A 52 -2.59 -1.88 -2.86
C ASP A 52 -2.79 -1.62 -4.36
N LYS A 53 -4.00 -1.28 -4.74
CA LYS A 53 -4.31 -0.84 -6.11
C LYS A 53 -4.94 0.55 -6.06
N GLY A 54 -4.09 1.55 -6.22
CA GLY A 54 -4.49 2.96 -6.27
C GLY A 54 -4.78 3.60 -4.91
N THR A 55 -4.61 2.91 -3.79
CA THR A 55 -4.74 3.53 -2.46
C THR A 55 -3.62 4.53 -2.23
N PHE A 56 -2.38 4.15 -2.52
CA PHE A 56 -1.26 5.09 -2.45
C PHE A 56 -1.42 6.26 -3.42
N ASP A 57 -1.96 6.02 -4.61
CA ASP A 57 -2.27 7.08 -5.57
C ASP A 57 -3.26 8.08 -4.97
N ALA A 58 -4.37 7.61 -4.41
CA ALA A 58 -5.39 8.46 -3.79
C ALA A 58 -4.84 9.25 -2.60
N VAL A 59 -4.08 8.59 -1.73
CA VAL A 59 -3.44 9.19 -0.55
C VAL A 59 -2.45 10.28 -0.96
N SER A 60 -1.65 10.03 -2.00
CA SER A 60 -0.63 10.96 -2.48
C SER A 60 -1.18 12.18 -3.22
N LEU A 61 -2.44 12.11 -3.67
CA LEU A 61 -3.13 13.20 -4.34
C LEU A 61 -4.06 13.99 -3.40
N SER A 62 -4.20 13.57 -2.14
CA SER A 62 -5.03 14.30 -1.19
C SER A 62 -4.37 15.64 -0.84
N ASP A 63 -5.10 16.75 -1.08
CA ASP A 63 -4.67 18.13 -0.87
C ASP A 63 -4.66 18.56 0.62
N GLU A 64 -4.40 17.66 1.54
CA GLU A 64 -4.37 18.00 2.96
C GLU A 64 -3.08 18.77 3.36
N GLY A 65 -2.99 20.00 2.87
CA GLY A 65 -2.08 21.05 3.36
C GLY A 65 -0.59 20.67 3.34
N ASP A 66 0.20 21.24 4.24
CA ASP A 66 1.63 20.91 4.47
C ASP A 66 1.89 19.40 4.69
N GLY A 67 0.83 18.62 4.59
CA GLY A 67 0.74 17.21 4.86
C GLY A 67 1.07 16.27 3.71
N VAL A 68 0.99 16.66 2.42
CA VAL A 68 1.13 15.70 1.30
C VAL A 68 2.43 14.90 1.39
N LYS A 69 3.54 15.56 1.64
CA LYS A 69 4.82 14.87 1.82
C LYS A 69 4.80 13.95 3.05
N ARG A 70 4.21 14.39 4.15
CA ARG A 70 4.11 13.59 5.38
C ARG A 70 3.20 12.39 5.21
N VAL A 71 2.13 12.52 4.44
CA VAL A 71 1.21 11.41 4.13
C VAL A 71 1.92 10.38 3.26
N CYS A 72 2.61 10.80 2.20
CA CYS A 72 3.43 9.91 1.37
C CYS A 72 4.54 9.20 2.16
N GLU A 73 5.07 9.82 3.22
CA GLU A 73 6.07 9.20 4.09
C GLU A 73 5.45 8.22 5.11
N ARG A 74 4.25 8.51 5.60
CA ARG A 74 3.55 7.69 6.61
C ARG A 74 2.94 6.43 6.01
N TYR A 75 2.25 6.57 4.89
CA TYR A 75 1.52 5.47 4.27
C TYR A 75 2.37 4.22 4.02
N PRO A 76 3.59 4.31 3.42
CA PRO A 76 4.42 3.14 3.19
C PRO A 76 4.76 2.36 4.47
N ARG A 77 4.96 3.04 5.60
CA ARG A 77 5.22 2.41 6.89
C ARG A 77 4.00 1.67 7.42
N ILE A 78 2.83 2.28 7.30
CA ILE A 78 1.56 1.64 7.70
C ILE A 78 1.32 0.40 6.84
N ALA A 79 1.41 0.53 5.51
CA ALA A 79 1.22 -0.57 4.59
C ALA A 79 2.21 -1.74 4.82
N ALA A 80 3.48 -1.43 5.08
CA ALA A 80 4.48 -2.42 5.46
C ALA A 80 4.14 -3.13 6.78
N GLY A 81 3.59 -2.39 7.75
CA GLY A 81 3.13 -2.93 9.04
C GLY A 81 2.00 -3.95 8.92
N LEU A 82 1.19 -3.87 7.85
CA LEU A 82 0.11 -4.83 7.60
C LEU A 82 0.63 -6.20 7.12
N VAL A 83 1.83 -6.27 6.60
CA VAL A 83 2.43 -7.49 6.06
C VAL A 83 3.18 -8.22 7.16
N ARG A 84 3.01 -9.54 7.28
CA ARG A 84 3.84 -10.34 8.18
C ARG A 84 5.30 -10.41 7.71
N ARG A 85 6.23 -10.76 8.58
CA ARG A 85 7.62 -11.05 8.18
C ARG A 85 7.66 -12.15 7.11
N GLY A 86 8.42 -11.91 6.04
CA GLY A 86 8.50 -12.78 4.86
C GLY A 86 7.29 -12.72 3.93
N GLY A 87 6.24 -11.97 4.28
CA GLY A 87 5.09 -11.71 3.43
C GLY A 87 5.35 -10.61 2.38
N PHE A 88 4.34 -10.32 1.59
CA PHE A 88 4.47 -9.45 0.42
C PHE A 88 3.48 -8.29 0.43
N LEU A 89 3.96 -7.13 -0.01
CA LEU A 89 3.17 -5.95 -0.36
C LEU A 89 3.26 -5.74 -1.87
N VAL A 90 2.12 -5.79 -2.55
CA VAL A 90 2.04 -5.51 -3.99
C VAL A 90 1.36 -4.18 -4.21
N VAL A 91 2.10 -3.22 -4.75
CA VAL A 91 1.62 -1.85 -5.02
C VAL A 91 1.45 -1.67 -6.51
N THR A 92 0.21 -1.36 -6.92
CA THR A 92 -0.14 -1.02 -8.29
C THR A 92 -0.57 0.43 -8.37
N SER A 93 0.14 1.21 -9.16
CA SER A 93 -0.05 2.65 -9.32
C SER A 93 -0.25 3.03 -10.79
N CYS A 94 -1.12 4.02 -11.02
CA CYS A 94 -1.27 4.72 -12.29
C CYS A 94 -0.56 6.08 -12.31
N ASN A 95 -0.11 6.57 -11.15
CA ASN A 95 0.48 7.91 -10.99
C ASN A 95 1.98 7.90 -10.77
N TRP A 96 2.53 6.78 -10.29
CA TRP A 96 3.93 6.66 -9.91
C TRP A 96 4.67 5.65 -10.76
N THR A 97 5.88 5.99 -11.15
CA THR A 97 6.82 5.08 -11.83
C THR A 97 7.47 4.11 -10.83
N GLU A 98 8.05 3.03 -11.31
CA GLU A 98 8.79 2.07 -10.48
C GLU A 98 9.91 2.73 -9.65
N PRO A 99 10.77 3.63 -10.19
CA PRO A 99 11.78 4.31 -9.39
C PRO A 99 11.19 5.17 -8.27
N GLU A 100 10.04 5.81 -8.52
CA GLU A 100 9.35 6.63 -7.52
C GLU A 100 8.72 5.78 -6.43
N LEU A 101 8.02 4.68 -6.78
CA LEU A 101 7.51 3.74 -5.78
C LEU A 101 8.65 3.17 -4.91
N LYS A 102 9.78 2.79 -5.51
CA LYS A 102 10.95 2.33 -4.75
C LYS A 102 11.47 3.41 -3.78
N ARG A 103 11.46 4.68 -4.19
CA ARG A 103 11.88 5.79 -3.33
C ARG A 103 10.99 5.98 -2.12
N TRP A 104 9.67 5.75 -2.27
CA TRP A 104 8.71 5.90 -1.19
C TRP A 104 8.68 4.70 -0.23
N PHE A 105 8.77 3.49 -0.77
CA PHE A 105 8.55 2.26 -0.01
C PHE A 105 9.84 1.63 0.57
N LEU A 106 11.01 2.01 0.05
CA LEU A 106 12.28 1.49 0.57
C LEU A 106 12.90 2.46 1.58
N PRO A 107 13.63 1.95 2.58
CA PRO A 107 14.41 2.81 3.45
C PRO A 107 15.45 3.60 2.63
N ALA A 108 15.67 4.86 2.98
CA ALA A 108 16.66 5.69 2.32
C ALA A 108 18.04 5.03 2.45
N SER A 109 18.63 4.67 1.31
CA SER A 109 19.99 4.13 1.26
C SER A 109 20.96 5.24 1.66
N GLY A 110 21.42 5.26 2.92
CA GLY A 110 22.56 6.04 3.38
C GLY A 110 22.40 7.57 3.26
N GLY A 111 21.80 8.20 4.26
CA GLY A 111 21.83 9.64 4.47
C GLY A 111 21.74 9.93 5.96
N ALA A 112 22.88 10.29 6.57
CA ALA A 112 22.93 10.82 7.93
C ALA A 112 22.12 12.12 7.99
N GLY A 113 21.07 12.16 8.81
CA GLY A 113 20.33 13.39 9.03
C GLY A 113 19.09 13.19 9.89
N GLY A 114 19.24 13.33 11.19
CA GLY A 114 18.12 13.55 12.11
C GLY A 114 17.67 12.32 12.89
N ALA A 115 18.52 11.88 13.79
CA ALA A 115 18.12 11.01 14.90
C ALA A 115 17.13 11.74 15.79
N THR A 116 15.89 11.30 15.84
CA THR A 116 15.09 11.33 17.05
C THR A 116 14.78 9.87 17.40
N GLU A 117 15.52 9.39 18.36
CA GLU A 117 15.38 8.06 18.92
C GLU A 117 14.00 7.93 19.58
N THR A 118 13.13 7.16 18.97
CA THR A 118 12.18 6.36 19.73
C THR A 118 12.34 4.93 19.21
N ARG A 119 13.14 4.16 19.93
CA ARG A 119 13.24 2.71 19.81
C ARG A 119 11.87 2.10 20.13
N GLY A 120 11.07 1.94 19.09
CA GLY A 120 9.92 1.06 19.07
C GLY A 120 10.21 -0.02 18.04
N ASP A 121 9.93 -1.25 18.36
CA ASP A 121 10.19 -2.52 17.65
C ASP A 121 9.45 -2.67 16.30
N HIS A 122 9.37 -1.61 15.46
CA HIS A 122 8.49 -1.54 14.29
C HIS A 122 9.10 -0.93 13.03
N ASP A 123 10.39 -1.09 12.81
CA ASP A 123 10.94 -0.75 11.48
C ASP A 123 10.71 -1.94 10.52
N ALA A 124 9.48 -2.03 10.00
CA ALA A 124 9.12 -2.98 8.95
C ALA A 124 9.91 -2.62 7.69
N ALA A 125 11.06 -3.26 7.50
CA ALA A 125 11.89 -3.04 6.33
C ALA A 125 11.34 -3.83 5.13
N LEU A 126 11.18 -3.15 4.01
CA LEU A 126 10.80 -3.73 2.73
C LEU A 126 12.02 -3.84 1.82
N GLN A 127 12.05 -4.87 0.99
CA GLN A 127 12.97 -5.00 -0.13
C GLN A 127 12.18 -5.27 -1.41
N VAL A 128 12.71 -4.87 -2.57
CA VAL A 128 12.09 -5.23 -3.85
C VAL A 128 12.23 -6.73 -4.05
N TRP A 129 11.10 -7.41 -4.26
CA TRP A 129 11.07 -8.81 -4.63
C TRP A 129 10.90 -8.99 -6.15
N GLY A 130 10.10 -8.14 -6.79
CA GLY A 130 9.84 -8.20 -8.22
C GLY A 130 8.94 -7.10 -8.74
N ARG A 131 8.63 -7.17 -10.02
CA ARG A 131 7.71 -6.25 -10.69
C ARG A 131 6.86 -7.00 -11.70
N VAL A 132 5.75 -6.40 -12.12
CA VAL A 132 4.97 -6.86 -13.27
C VAL A 132 5.41 -6.05 -14.49
N GLU A 133 5.72 -6.75 -15.58
CA GLU A 133 6.00 -6.11 -16.86
C GLU A 133 4.69 -5.95 -17.64
N TYR A 134 4.36 -4.71 -17.97
CA TYR A 134 3.19 -4.38 -18.78
C TYR A 134 3.60 -4.06 -20.21
N PRO A 135 2.72 -4.31 -21.21
CA PRO A 135 2.93 -3.84 -22.56
C PRO A 135 3.13 -2.32 -22.59
N VAL A 136 4.10 -1.88 -23.37
CA VAL A 136 4.34 -0.45 -23.60
C VAL A 136 3.41 0.01 -24.72
N PHE A 137 2.66 1.07 -24.48
CA PHE A 137 1.83 1.70 -25.49
C PHE A 137 2.61 2.78 -26.23
N LYS A 138 2.55 2.75 -27.58
CA LYS A 138 3.09 3.82 -28.42
C LYS A 138 1.93 4.62 -28.99
N PHE A 139 1.89 5.90 -28.67
CA PHE A 139 0.90 6.82 -29.21
C PHE A 139 1.57 8.14 -29.61
N GLY A 140 1.34 8.59 -30.85
CA GLY A 140 1.90 9.87 -31.32
C GLY A 140 3.43 9.96 -31.29
N GLY A 141 4.15 8.81 -31.41
CA GLY A 141 5.61 8.78 -31.32
C GLY A 141 6.17 8.80 -29.89
N MET A 142 5.32 8.82 -28.86
CA MET A 142 5.71 8.72 -27.47
C MET A 142 5.40 7.32 -26.93
N GLU A 143 6.34 6.78 -26.14
CA GLU A 143 6.13 5.55 -25.38
C GLU A 143 5.64 5.90 -23.98
N GLY A 144 4.59 5.23 -23.52
CA GLY A 144 4.04 5.39 -22.18
C GLY A 144 3.66 4.06 -21.55
N GLN A 145 3.83 3.96 -20.26
CA GLN A 145 3.33 2.85 -19.44
C GLN A 145 2.19 3.41 -18.57
N GLY A 146 0.99 2.87 -18.73
CA GLY A 146 -0.19 3.39 -18.03
C GLY A 146 -0.32 2.90 -16.58
N VAL A 147 0.42 1.84 -16.20
CA VAL A 147 0.34 1.20 -14.88
C VAL A 147 1.71 0.67 -14.51
N CYS A 148 2.07 0.80 -13.24
CA CYS A 148 3.27 0.23 -12.64
C CYS A 148 2.87 -0.68 -11.47
N THR A 149 3.43 -1.89 -11.39
CA THR A 149 3.25 -2.77 -10.23
C THR A 149 4.59 -3.24 -9.71
N VAL A 150 4.84 -2.99 -8.44
CA VAL A 150 6.03 -3.43 -7.72
C VAL A 150 5.61 -4.34 -6.57
N CYS A 151 6.31 -5.45 -6.43
CA CYS A 151 6.17 -6.37 -5.31
C CYS A 151 7.34 -6.14 -4.35
N PHE A 152 7.01 -5.84 -3.10
CA PHE A 152 7.96 -5.72 -2.00
C PHE A 152 7.78 -6.89 -1.05
N GLN A 153 8.89 -7.39 -0.48
CA GLN A 153 8.86 -8.37 0.58
C GLN A 153 9.25 -7.72 1.90
N ARG A 154 8.50 -8.01 2.97
CA ARG A 154 8.88 -7.60 4.32
C ARG A 154 9.97 -8.51 4.87
N VAL A 155 11.16 -7.94 5.20
CA VAL A 155 12.33 -8.69 5.67
C VAL A 155 12.53 -8.63 7.18
N HIS A 156 12.02 -7.60 7.85
CA HIS A 156 12.11 -7.40 9.31
C HIS A 156 10.76 -6.97 9.89
#